data_2887d0ed80835e4664a5ec71708f0ffa
#
_entry.id   2887d0ed80835e4664a5ec71708f0ffa
#
_cell.length_a   1.000
_cell.length_b   1.000
_cell.length_c   1.000
_cell.angle_alpha   90.00
_cell.angle_beta   90.00
_cell.angle_gamma   90.00
#
_symmetry.space_group_name_H-M   'P 1'
#
loop_
_entity.id
_entity.type
_entity.pdbx_description
1 polymer ?
#
loop_
_entity_poly.entity_id
_entity_poly.type
_entity_poly.pdbx_seq_one_letter_code
_entity_poly.pdbx_strand_id
1 'polypeptide(L)'
;MKKTPIFLALAVILAFASCEKNDGINVPPPEKKTAVDEGGNNNSGGEEGGSSSSTGGTLCTDIGQTPIILAYYTEYNEKAPDPTLITHLNYAHGRFKNPKTGDGGIVITESSKVPIKKVVALKEKNPNLKVMLMVGGWGAHADGFSMMAKDAAKRAEFCHSINEHMKNHKLDGIDIDWEYPTQSADNETGCDPNDTKNFNLLLKQLRDTLGTSKIISFASSSSAKYVDWPTAIKYIDYVNVMTYDMGAAPNGHNSALYKSSTFSSRSCDESVQLHVKAGVPLNRQVMGIPFYGKAEKNPTAANKIFEYSVKYYEIPAILNDGKYKDKPLARPVYRRWESTAKVPYLVDDSGKNVLSYDDPESMAEKGAYIKAKGLLGGMFWEFRYDTSDFQLQKALAKAIYGKESVIK
;
A
#
# COMPACT_ATOMS: atom_id res chain seq x y z
N MET A 1 -33.46 -45.09 32.42
CA MET A 1 -32.74 -43.98 33.04
C MET A 1 -31.44 -43.79 32.24
N LYS A 2 -31.40 -42.82 31.32
CA LYS A 2 -30.19 -42.49 30.51
C LYS A 2 -29.66 -41.19 31.04
N LYS A 3 -28.37 -41.22 31.50
CA LYS A 3 -27.66 -40.02 32.02
C LYS A 3 -27.07 -39.28 30.83
N THR A 4 -27.39 -37.99 30.71
CA THR A 4 -26.80 -37.04 29.76
C THR A 4 -25.54 -36.43 30.36
N PRO A 5 -24.41 -36.32 29.70
CA PRO A 5 -23.26 -35.59 30.22
C PRO A 5 -23.41 -34.10 29.92
N ILE A 6 -23.21 -33.29 30.95
CA ILE A 6 -23.12 -31.84 30.90
C ILE A 6 -21.71 -31.49 30.41
N PHE A 7 -21.59 -30.87 29.24
CA PHE A 7 -20.35 -30.23 28.79
C PHE A 7 -20.21 -28.85 29.42
N LEU A 8 -19.21 -28.71 30.28
CA LEU A 8 -18.78 -27.45 30.89
C LEU A 8 -17.93 -26.73 29.84
N ALA A 9 -18.43 -25.66 29.24
CA ALA A 9 -17.66 -24.79 28.34
C ALA A 9 -16.76 -23.88 29.19
N LEU A 10 -15.45 -24.15 29.14
CA LEU A 10 -14.43 -23.31 29.74
C LEU A 10 -14.17 -22.12 28.81
N ALA A 11 -14.66 -20.94 29.17
CA ALA A 11 -14.32 -19.70 28.46
C ALA A 11 -12.89 -19.31 28.83
N VAL A 12 -11.97 -19.48 27.89
CA VAL A 12 -10.61 -18.94 27.98
C VAL A 12 -10.69 -17.46 27.62
N ILE A 13 -10.58 -16.60 28.60
CA ILE A 13 -10.37 -15.16 28.42
C ILE A 13 -8.89 -14.98 28.05
N LEU A 14 -8.59 -14.81 26.77
CA LEU A 14 -7.29 -14.36 26.31
C LEU A 14 -7.19 -12.85 26.59
N ALA A 15 -6.38 -12.50 27.56
CA ALA A 15 -5.98 -11.12 27.81
C ALA A 15 -5.04 -10.68 26.68
N PHE A 16 -5.49 -9.77 25.84
CA PHE A 16 -4.66 -9.11 24.85
C PHE A 16 -3.72 -8.13 25.56
N ALA A 17 -2.43 -8.44 25.55
CA ALA A 17 -1.40 -7.48 25.95
C ALA A 17 -1.22 -6.48 24.79
N SER A 18 -1.89 -5.32 24.88
CA SER A 18 -1.62 -4.18 24.02
C SER A 18 -0.27 -3.57 24.42
N CYS A 19 0.63 -3.38 23.47
CA CYS A 19 1.87 -2.63 23.65
C CYS A 19 1.64 -1.09 23.63
N GLU A 20 0.52 -0.64 24.19
CA GLU A 20 0.26 0.78 24.40
C GLU A 20 0.74 1.17 25.81
N LYS A 21 1.97 1.66 25.93
CA LYS A 21 2.34 2.61 26.96
C LYS A 21 2.21 4.01 26.39
N ASN A 22 1.20 4.70 26.84
CA ASN A 22 0.93 6.10 26.59
C ASN A 22 1.83 6.92 27.53
N ASP A 23 3.09 7.10 27.17
CA ASP A 23 3.95 8.08 27.84
C ASP A 23 3.98 9.33 26.96
N GLY A 24 3.22 10.33 27.41
CA GLY A 24 3.16 11.64 26.78
C GLY A 24 4.54 12.28 26.71
N ILE A 25 5.12 12.31 25.53
CA ILE A 25 6.28 13.15 25.25
C ILE A 25 5.79 14.58 25.12
N ASN A 26 5.99 15.35 26.20
CA ASN A 26 5.77 16.79 26.25
C ASN A 26 6.89 17.44 25.43
N VAL A 27 6.63 17.80 24.19
CA VAL A 27 7.55 18.58 23.36
C VAL A 27 7.31 20.05 23.68
N PRO A 28 8.30 20.77 24.21
CA PRO A 28 8.14 22.22 24.44
C PRO A 28 8.04 22.97 23.11
N PRO A 29 7.28 24.08 23.05
CA PRO A 29 7.13 24.86 21.83
C PRO A 29 8.46 25.54 21.44
N PRO A 30 8.73 25.75 20.16
CA PRO A 30 9.97 26.40 19.71
C PRO A 30 10.00 27.86 20.15
N GLU A 31 11.14 28.26 20.73
CA GLU A 31 11.42 29.64 21.11
C GLU A 31 11.36 30.59 19.91
N LYS A 32 10.64 31.68 20.06
CA LYS A 32 10.63 32.81 19.12
C LYS A 32 11.97 33.54 19.22
N LYS A 33 12.78 33.49 18.18
CA LYS A 33 13.89 34.41 18.01
C LYS A 33 13.36 35.74 17.52
N THR A 34 13.51 36.78 18.37
CA THR A 34 13.31 38.18 18.05
C THR A 34 14.35 38.68 17.06
N ALA A 35 13.88 39.39 16.04
CA ALA A 35 14.73 40.09 15.09
C ALA A 35 15.43 41.29 15.77
N VAL A 36 16.73 41.41 15.52
CA VAL A 36 17.45 42.68 15.70
C VAL A 36 18.03 43.10 14.36
N ASP A 37 17.65 44.28 13.96
CA ASP A 37 18.04 45.02 12.76
C ASP A 37 19.38 45.76 13.01
N GLU A 38 20.26 45.82 12.01
CA GLU A 38 21.20 46.90 11.65
C GLU A 38 22.28 46.33 10.72
N GLY A 39 22.37 46.70 9.47
CA GLY A 39 22.92 47.94 8.99
C GLY A 39 24.23 47.73 8.26
N GLY A 40 24.23 47.70 6.92
CA GLY A 40 25.17 48.41 6.05
C GLY A 40 26.55 47.76 5.74
N ASN A 41 26.83 47.37 4.58
CA ASN A 41 27.62 47.99 3.53
C ASN A 41 28.49 47.00 2.69
N ASN A 42 28.50 47.23 1.41
CA ASN A 42 29.24 46.69 0.26
C ASN A 42 30.68 46.12 0.49
N ASN A 43 31.05 45.02 -0.15
CA ASN A 43 31.83 45.06 -1.42
C ASN A 43 32.16 43.65 -2.00
N SER A 44 32.00 43.57 -3.28
CA SER A 44 32.64 42.77 -4.36
C SER A 44 33.55 41.59 -4.05
N GLY A 45 33.25 40.49 -4.75
CA GLY A 45 34.26 39.72 -5.51
C GLY A 45 34.48 38.30 -5.05
N GLY A 46 34.30 37.35 -5.94
CA GLY A 46 34.94 36.02 -5.88
C GLY A 46 33.97 34.84 -5.98
N GLU A 47 33.79 34.34 -7.18
CA GLU A 47 33.26 32.99 -7.45
C GLU A 47 34.21 31.95 -6.82
N GLU A 48 33.67 31.09 -5.96
CA GLU A 48 34.13 29.71 -5.84
C GLU A 48 32.96 28.83 -5.50
N GLY A 49 32.67 27.87 -6.41
CA GLY A 49 31.63 26.90 -6.30
C GLY A 49 31.84 25.95 -5.13
N GLY A 50 31.15 26.19 -4.06
CA GLY A 50 30.97 25.26 -2.95
C GLY A 50 29.92 24.24 -3.28
N SER A 51 30.29 23.11 -3.87
CA SER A 51 29.45 21.93 -3.96
C SER A 51 29.10 21.46 -2.54
N SER A 52 27.88 21.76 -2.09
CA SER A 52 27.33 21.12 -0.89
C SER A 52 27.07 19.64 -1.23
N SER A 53 27.99 18.77 -0.87
CA SER A 53 27.77 17.33 -0.89
C SER A 53 26.66 16.99 0.10
N SER A 54 25.42 16.88 -0.40
CA SER A 54 24.34 16.22 0.31
C SER A 54 24.73 14.75 0.45
N THR A 55 25.05 14.31 1.66
CA THR A 55 25.19 12.90 2.02
C THR A 55 23.83 12.20 2.05
N GLY A 56 23.07 12.35 0.99
CA GLY A 56 21.85 11.55 0.73
C GLY A 56 22.28 10.22 0.13
N GLY A 57 21.77 9.11 0.64
CA GLY A 57 21.96 7.80 0.04
C GLY A 57 21.63 7.86 -1.46
N THR A 58 22.45 7.20 -2.28
CA THR A 58 22.25 7.18 -3.72
C THR A 58 21.07 6.26 -4.04
N LEU A 59 20.03 6.80 -4.63
CA LEU A 59 18.80 6.09 -5.01
C LEU A 59 18.97 5.36 -6.34
N CYS A 60 17.95 4.56 -6.72
CA CYS A 60 17.91 3.91 -8.02
C CYS A 60 17.94 4.95 -9.15
N THR A 61 18.83 4.75 -10.12
CA THR A 61 18.97 5.67 -11.26
C THR A 61 17.96 5.41 -12.38
N ASP A 62 17.29 4.26 -12.37
CA ASP A 62 16.28 3.88 -13.35
C ASP A 62 15.04 3.28 -12.67
N ILE A 63 14.14 4.14 -12.20
CA ILE A 63 12.83 3.74 -11.71
C ILE A 63 11.83 3.47 -12.85
N GLY A 64 12.23 3.60 -14.11
CA GLY A 64 11.39 3.34 -15.27
C GLY A 64 10.48 4.50 -15.66
N GLN A 65 9.42 4.16 -16.37
CA GLN A 65 8.45 5.13 -16.92
C GLN A 65 7.63 5.78 -15.81
N THR A 66 7.51 7.10 -15.85
CA THR A 66 6.67 7.91 -14.95
C THR A 66 5.64 8.71 -15.74
N PRO A 67 4.45 8.99 -15.17
CA PRO A 67 3.96 8.49 -13.87
C PRO A 67 3.86 6.97 -13.81
N ILE A 68 4.00 6.41 -12.59
CA ILE A 68 3.88 4.95 -12.38
C ILE A 68 2.40 4.53 -12.39
N ILE A 69 2.09 3.41 -13.04
CA ILE A 69 0.91 2.58 -12.77
C ILE A 69 1.41 1.22 -12.30
N LEU A 70 1.22 0.93 -11.02
CA LEU A 70 1.78 -0.23 -10.37
C LEU A 70 0.66 -1.21 -9.96
N ALA A 71 0.77 -2.45 -10.43
CA ALA A 71 -0.12 -3.55 -10.07
C ALA A 71 0.47 -4.38 -8.94
N TYR A 72 -0.30 -4.64 -7.88
CA TYR A 72 -0.01 -5.76 -6.99
C TYR A 72 -0.61 -7.04 -7.57
N TYR A 73 0.23 -8.06 -7.69
CA TYR A 73 -0.09 -9.31 -8.38
C TYR A 73 0.25 -10.50 -7.49
N THR A 74 -0.78 -11.12 -6.91
CA THR A 74 -0.63 -12.21 -5.93
C THR A 74 -0.52 -13.60 -6.58
N GLU A 75 0.00 -14.58 -5.83
CA GLU A 75 0.09 -15.99 -6.25
C GLU A 75 -1.28 -16.63 -6.56
N TYR A 76 -2.38 -16.00 -6.15
CA TYR A 76 -3.74 -16.48 -6.43
C TYR A 76 -4.24 -16.13 -7.83
N ASN A 77 -3.48 -15.35 -8.60
CA ASN A 77 -3.85 -14.97 -9.94
C ASN A 77 -3.70 -16.13 -10.94
N GLU A 78 -4.71 -16.30 -11.79
CA GLU A 78 -4.75 -17.34 -12.82
C GLU A 78 -4.48 -16.84 -14.23
N LYS A 79 -4.51 -15.51 -14.42
CA LYS A 79 -4.28 -14.83 -15.70
C LYS A 79 -3.07 -13.91 -15.59
N ALA A 80 -2.25 -13.86 -16.63
CA ALA A 80 -1.18 -12.87 -16.72
C ALA A 80 -1.78 -11.46 -16.90
N PRO A 81 -1.17 -10.42 -16.30
CA PRO A 81 -1.60 -9.04 -16.53
C PRO A 81 -1.32 -8.61 -17.97
N ASP A 82 -2.09 -7.61 -18.44
CA ASP A 82 -1.78 -6.94 -19.70
C ASP A 82 -0.64 -5.93 -19.44
N PRO A 83 0.56 -6.16 -19.99
CA PRO A 83 1.70 -5.28 -19.75
C PRO A 83 1.53 -3.90 -20.40
N THR A 84 0.51 -3.71 -21.25
CA THR A 84 0.24 -2.40 -21.87
C THR A 84 -0.52 -1.45 -20.94
N LEU A 85 -1.06 -1.96 -19.82
CA LEU A 85 -1.84 -1.17 -18.86
C LEU A 85 -1.05 -0.77 -17.62
N ILE A 86 0.16 -1.32 -17.43
CA ILE A 86 0.98 -1.12 -16.23
C ILE A 86 2.43 -0.79 -16.58
N THR A 87 3.07 0.00 -15.72
CA THR A 87 4.51 0.31 -15.81
C THR A 87 5.33 -0.51 -14.83
N HIS A 88 4.72 -0.88 -13.69
CA HIS A 88 5.34 -1.63 -12.61
C HIS A 88 4.42 -2.77 -12.15
N LEU A 89 5.02 -3.83 -11.66
CA LEU A 89 4.31 -4.96 -11.08
C LEU A 89 5.06 -5.46 -9.84
N ASN A 90 4.37 -5.49 -8.70
CA ASN A 90 4.84 -6.14 -7.49
C ASN A 90 4.28 -7.56 -7.44
N TYR A 91 5.16 -8.55 -7.64
CA TYR A 91 4.80 -9.97 -7.53
C TYR A 91 4.76 -10.37 -6.05
N ALA A 92 3.63 -10.75 -5.56
CA ALA A 92 3.38 -11.16 -4.18
C ALA A 92 3.12 -12.69 -4.14
N HIS A 93 3.65 -13.41 -3.14
CA HIS A 93 4.38 -12.87 -2.02
C HIS A 93 5.76 -13.55 -1.88
N GLY A 94 6.77 -12.75 -1.58
CA GLY A 94 7.95 -13.25 -0.90
C GLY A 94 7.62 -13.41 0.60
N ARG A 95 7.97 -14.53 1.20
CA ARG A 95 7.70 -14.83 2.61
C ARG A 95 8.96 -15.35 3.30
N PHE A 96 9.07 -15.12 4.60
CA PHE A 96 10.14 -15.75 5.36
C PHE A 96 10.03 -17.27 5.29
N LYS A 97 11.15 -17.91 4.99
CA LYS A 97 11.26 -19.39 5.00
C LYS A 97 10.92 -19.96 6.37
N ASN A 98 11.37 -19.28 7.42
CA ASN A 98 11.08 -19.58 8.82
C ASN A 98 10.52 -18.33 9.52
N PRO A 99 9.23 -18.04 9.35
CA PRO A 99 8.64 -16.80 9.89
C PRO A 99 8.75 -16.70 11.42
N LYS A 100 8.64 -17.82 12.15
CA LYS A 100 8.73 -17.84 13.63
C LYS A 100 10.09 -17.40 14.15
N THR A 101 11.15 -17.61 13.42
CA THR A 101 12.51 -17.21 13.81
C THR A 101 12.99 -15.96 13.09
N GLY A 102 12.38 -15.61 11.96
CA GLY A 102 12.81 -14.51 11.12
C GLY A 102 14.31 -14.66 10.76
N ASP A 103 14.69 -15.80 10.20
CA ASP A 103 16.10 -16.14 9.89
C ASP A 103 16.68 -15.36 8.69
N GLY A 104 15.85 -14.59 7.99
CA GLY A 104 16.23 -13.77 6.85
C GLY A 104 16.05 -14.44 5.49
N GLY A 105 16.01 -15.78 5.43
CA GLY A 105 15.78 -16.50 4.18
C GLY A 105 14.36 -16.23 3.63
N ILE A 106 14.26 -15.90 2.34
CA ILE A 106 12.99 -15.64 1.65
C ILE A 106 12.69 -16.74 0.64
N VAL A 107 11.43 -17.13 0.57
CA VAL A 107 10.87 -17.98 -0.48
C VAL A 107 9.78 -17.24 -1.22
N ILE A 108 9.67 -17.47 -2.53
CA ILE A 108 8.59 -16.92 -3.34
C ILE A 108 7.46 -17.92 -3.40
N THR A 109 6.25 -17.50 -3.00
CA THR A 109 5.04 -18.28 -3.23
C THR A 109 4.56 -18.01 -4.64
N GLU A 110 4.59 -19.02 -5.50
CA GLU A 110 4.26 -18.84 -6.92
C GLU A 110 2.87 -19.37 -7.26
N SER A 111 2.20 -18.66 -8.18
CA SER A 111 1.01 -19.20 -8.84
C SER A 111 1.38 -20.41 -9.69
N SER A 112 0.61 -21.50 -9.56
CA SER A 112 0.76 -22.69 -10.41
C SER A 112 0.50 -22.41 -11.89
N LYS A 113 -0.35 -21.40 -12.20
CA LYS A 113 -0.73 -21.04 -13.58
C LYS A 113 0.16 -19.95 -14.16
N VAL A 114 0.57 -18.96 -13.32
CA VAL A 114 1.37 -17.81 -13.76
C VAL A 114 2.55 -17.61 -12.80
N PRO A 115 3.57 -18.50 -12.87
CA PRO A 115 4.78 -18.34 -12.06
C PRO A 115 5.54 -17.06 -12.42
N ILE A 116 6.40 -16.60 -11.52
CA ILE A 116 7.15 -15.33 -11.66
C ILE A 116 7.89 -15.21 -13.01
N LYS A 117 8.41 -16.30 -13.55
CA LYS A 117 9.07 -16.32 -14.87
C LYS A 117 8.16 -15.89 -16.02
N LYS A 118 6.86 -16.24 -15.95
CA LYS A 118 5.87 -15.80 -16.97
C LYS A 118 5.56 -14.31 -16.82
N VAL A 119 5.55 -13.79 -15.60
CA VAL A 119 5.36 -12.36 -15.36
C VAL A 119 6.56 -11.56 -15.85
N VAL A 120 7.77 -12.02 -15.59
CA VAL A 120 9.00 -11.38 -16.10
C VAL A 120 9.07 -11.40 -17.63
N ALA A 121 8.59 -12.47 -18.27
CA ALA A 121 8.52 -12.55 -19.74
C ALA A 121 7.59 -11.52 -20.38
N LEU A 122 6.71 -10.85 -19.61
CA LEU A 122 5.90 -9.73 -20.13
C LEU A 122 6.75 -8.53 -20.59
N LYS A 123 8.00 -8.45 -20.15
CA LYS A 123 8.98 -7.47 -20.64
C LYS A 123 9.27 -7.60 -22.13
N GLU A 124 9.00 -8.75 -22.74
CA GLU A 124 9.07 -8.93 -24.21
C GLU A 124 8.05 -8.06 -24.95
N LYS A 125 6.88 -7.83 -24.33
CA LYS A 125 5.81 -6.97 -24.85
C LYS A 125 5.92 -5.52 -24.38
N ASN A 126 6.40 -5.30 -23.16
CA ASN A 126 6.68 -3.97 -22.61
C ASN A 126 8.09 -3.96 -22.01
N PRO A 127 9.13 -3.62 -22.79
CA PRO A 127 10.52 -3.60 -22.33
C PRO A 127 10.77 -2.65 -21.15
N ASN A 128 9.91 -1.66 -20.94
CA ASN A 128 10.00 -0.70 -19.83
C ASN A 128 9.32 -1.19 -18.54
N LEU A 129 8.62 -2.34 -18.59
CA LEU A 129 7.96 -2.91 -17.41
C LEU A 129 8.98 -3.25 -16.33
N LYS A 130 8.77 -2.72 -15.13
CA LYS A 130 9.54 -3.11 -13.94
C LYS A 130 8.78 -4.19 -13.17
N VAL A 131 9.45 -5.30 -12.91
CA VAL A 131 8.89 -6.43 -12.14
C VAL A 131 9.66 -6.55 -10.83
N MET A 132 8.98 -6.39 -9.72
CA MET A 132 9.55 -6.39 -8.38
C MET A 132 9.00 -7.54 -7.55
N LEU A 133 9.72 -7.97 -6.53
CA LEU A 133 9.24 -8.90 -5.52
C LEU A 133 8.64 -8.11 -4.35
N MET A 134 7.37 -8.32 -4.05
CA MET A 134 6.77 -7.87 -2.81
C MET A 134 7.05 -8.89 -1.71
N VAL A 135 7.58 -8.42 -0.57
CA VAL A 135 7.85 -9.26 0.61
C VAL A 135 7.02 -8.76 1.78
N GLY A 136 6.24 -9.65 2.38
CA GLY A 136 5.35 -9.32 3.48
C GLY A 136 3.89 -9.27 3.06
N GLY A 137 3.14 -8.36 3.67
CA GLY A 137 1.69 -8.17 3.55
C GLY A 137 1.01 -8.23 4.92
N TRP A 138 -0.31 -8.17 4.92
CA TRP A 138 -1.12 -8.16 6.14
C TRP A 138 -1.05 -9.47 6.94
N GLY A 139 -1.07 -9.34 8.27
CA GLY A 139 -1.16 -10.47 9.21
C GLY A 139 0.06 -11.37 9.16
N ALA A 140 -0.14 -12.69 9.07
CA ALA A 140 0.92 -13.69 9.05
C ALA A 140 1.92 -13.54 7.88
N HIS A 141 1.62 -12.74 6.86
CA HIS A 141 2.57 -12.43 5.79
C HIS A 141 3.73 -11.54 6.28
N ALA A 142 3.50 -10.73 7.34
CA ALA A 142 4.52 -9.91 7.98
C ALA A 142 5.30 -10.65 9.08
N ASP A 143 4.94 -11.91 9.37
CA ASP A 143 5.66 -12.72 10.36
C ASP A 143 7.15 -12.87 10.00
N GLY A 144 7.99 -12.66 11.00
CA GLY A 144 9.45 -12.74 10.87
C GLY A 144 10.15 -11.39 10.71
N PHE A 145 9.48 -10.33 10.26
CA PHE A 145 10.13 -9.02 10.06
C PHE A 145 10.78 -8.47 11.32
N SER A 146 10.05 -8.36 12.43
CA SER A 146 10.59 -7.82 13.68
C SER A 146 11.77 -8.65 14.19
N MET A 147 11.65 -9.99 14.12
CA MET A 147 12.69 -10.93 14.54
C MET A 147 13.94 -10.84 13.64
N MET A 148 13.77 -10.60 12.35
CA MET A 148 14.86 -10.41 11.39
C MET A 148 15.48 -9.02 11.53
N ALA A 149 14.65 -7.97 11.60
CA ALA A 149 15.13 -6.60 11.53
C ALA A 149 16.01 -6.19 12.72
N LYS A 150 15.80 -6.75 13.91
CA LYS A 150 16.62 -6.45 15.09
C LYS A 150 17.99 -7.12 15.13
N ASP A 151 18.22 -8.17 14.34
CA ASP A 151 19.47 -8.95 14.34
C ASP A 151 20.29 -8.65 13.09
N ALA A 152 21.57 -8.29 13.26
CA ALA A 152 22.43 -7.89 12.16
C ALA A 152 22.73 -9.04 11.18
N ALA A 153 22.92 -10.27 11.69
CA ALA A 153 23.20 -11.42 10.85
C ALA A 153 21.97 -11.85 10.04
N LYS A 154 20.78 -11.78 10.66
CA LYS A 154 19.52 -12.07 9.96
C LYS A 154 19.19 -11.03 8.92
N ARG A 155 19.44 -9.74 9.18
CA ARG A 155 19.34 -8.69 8.13
C ARG A 155 20.30 -8.96 6.96
N ALA A 156 21.52 -9.42 7.25
CA ALA A 156 22.47 -9.78 6.21
C ALA A 156 21.98 -10.95 5.36
N GLU A 157 21.43 -11.97 5.99
CA GLU A 157 20.81 -13.12 5.29
C GLU A 157 19.59 -12.70 4.46
N PHE A 158 18.73 -11.81 4.99
CA PHE A 158 17.62 -11.26 4.23
C PHE A 158 18.11 -10.53 2.98
N CYS A 159 19.08 -9.64 3.13
CA CYS A 159 19.64 -8.89 1.99
C CYS A 159 20.30 -9.82 0.98
N HIS A 160 21.02 -10.85 1.43
CA HIS A 160 21.59 -11.88 0.57
C HIS A 160 20.52 -12.64 -0.19
N SER A 161 19.50 -13.17 0.51
CA SER A 161 18.38 -13.90 -0.08
C SER A 161 17.65 -13.07 -1.14
N ILE A 162 17.37 -11.79 -0.85
CA ILE A 162 16.75 -10.86 -1.81
C ILE A 162 17.64 -10.67 -3.04
N ASN A 163 18.93 -10.45 -2.86
CA ASN A 163 19.85 -10.26 -3.98
C ASN A 163 19.91 -11.49 -4.90
N GLU A 164 19.90 -12.69 -4.34
CA GLU A 164 19.80 -13.94 -5.12
C GLU A 164 18.49 -14.03 -5.91
N HIS A 165 17.34 -13.66 -5.32
CA HIS A 165 16.09 -13.59 -6.07
C HIS A 165 16.13 -12.57 -7.20
N MET A 166 16.74 -11.36 -6.96
CA MET A 166 16.92 -10.35 -8.01
C MET A 166 17.67 -10.92 -9.22
N LYS A 167 18.76 -11.65 -8.97
CA LYS A 167 19.59 -12.26 -10.02
C LYS A 167 18.86 -13.41 -10.72
N ASN A 168 18.36 -14.38 -9.94
CA ASN A 168 17.81 -15.63 -10.44
C ASN A 168 16.53 -15.42 -11.27
N HIS A 169 15.71 -14.44 -10.88
CA HIS A 169 14.46 -14.13 -11.57
C HIS A 169 14.53 -12.89 -12.45
N LYS A 170 15.70 -12.21 -12.57
CA LYS A 170 15.88 -10.96 -13.35
C LYS A 170 14.90 -9.86 -12.93
N LEU A 171 14.72 -9.68 -11.61
CA LEU A 171 13.81 -8.68 -11.05
C LEU A 171 14.47 -7.30 -11.01
N ASP A 172 13.63 -6.27 -11.06
CA ASP A 172 14.07 -4.86 -11.05
C ASP A 172 14.17 -4.28 -9.65
N GLY A 173 13.58 -4.94 -8.63
CA GLY A 173 13.61 -4.43 -7.27
C GLY A 173 12.77 -5.23 -6.30
N ILE A 174 12.66 -4.66 -5.09
CA ILE A 174 11.86 -5.18 -3.99
C ILE A 174 10.88 -4.12 -3.51
N ASP A 175 9.68 -4.57 -3.17
CA ASP A 175 8.70 -3.84 -2.39
C ASP A 175 8.59 -4.48 -1.01
N ILE A 176 8.82 -3.71 0.06
CA ILE A 176 8.65 -4.20 1.43
C ILE A 176 7.25 -3.84 1.88
N ASP A 177 6.51 -4.83 2.35
CA ASP A 177 5.17 -4.65 2.91
C ASP A 177 5.12 -5.21 4.34
N TRP A 178 5.75 -4.47 5.25
CA TRP A 178 5.73 -4.80 6.67
C TRP A 178 4.61 -4.03 7.38
N GLU A 179 3.53 -4.73 7.71
CA GLU A 179 2.33 -4.16 8.32
C GLU A 179 2.19 -4.60 9.79
N TYR A 180 2.78 -3.88 10.76
CA TYR A 180 3.63 -2.69 10.64
C TYR A 180 4.79 -2.76 11.62
N PRO A 181 5.91 -2.04 11.44
CA PRO A 181 6.92 -1.89 12.48
C PRO A 181 6.28 -1.42 13.78
N THR A 182 6.66 -1.98 14.91
CA THR A 182 6.13 -1.69 16.26
C THR A 182 4.65 -2.06 16.51
N GLN A 183 3.99 -2.74 15.57
CA GLN A 183 2.61 -3.19 15.73
C GLN A 183 2.49 -4.69 15.44
N SER A 184 1.87 -5.43 16.34
CA SER A 184 1.69 -6.88 16.23
C SER A 184 0.26 -7.31 15.93
N ALA A 185 -0.63 -6.39 15.58
CA ALA A 185 -2.00 -6.74 15.21
C ALA A 185 -2.00 -7.76 14.07
N ASP A 186 -2.70 -8.88 14.28
CA ASP A 186 -2.80 -10.01 13.34
C ASP A 186 -1.44 -10.64 12.91
N ASN A 187 -0.36 -10.38 13.68
CA ASN A 187 0.97 -10.91 13.45
C ASN A 187 1.36 -11.84 14.62
N GLU A 188 1.63 -13.12 14.33
CA GLU A 188 1.92 -14.14 15.35
C GLU A 188 3.31 -14.00 15.97
N THR A 189 4.27 -13.39 15.26
CA THR A 189 5.64 -13.23 15.75
C THR A 189 5.87 -11.97 16.57
N GLY A 190 4.82 -11.17 16.77
CA GLY A 190 4.85 -9.97 17.60
C GLY A 190 5.61 -8.79 17.01
N CYS A 191 5.92 -7.82 17.83
CA CYS A 191 6.65 -6.60 17.48
C CYS A 191 7.73 -6.28 18.52
N ASP A 192 8.67 -5.41 18.13
CA ASP A 192 9.72 -4.87 19.01
C ASP A 192 9.55 -3.33 19.04
N PRO A 193 9.63 -2.67 20.23
CA PRO A 193 9.52 -1.21 20.30
C PRO A 193 10.60 -0.46 19.51
N ASN A 194 11.68 -1.13 19.14
CA ASN A 194 12.74 -0.57 18.29
C ASN A 194 12.56 -0.86 16.79
N ASP A 195 11.44 -1.45 16.36
CA ASP A 195 11.25 -1.86 14.97
C ASP A 195 11.38 -0.70 13.98
N THR A 196 10.93 0.51 14.33
CA THR A 196 11.15 1.71 13.49
C THR A 196 12.65 1.97 13.24
N LYS A 197 13.49 1.86 14.28
CA LYS A 197 14.95 1.98 14.16
C LYS A 197 15.56 0.81 13.39
N ASN A 198 15.13 -0.41 13.70
CA ASN A 198 15.60 -1.63 13.06
C ASN A 198 15.25 -1.66 11.58
N PHE A 199 14.09 -1.12 11.21
CA PHE A 199 13.68 -0.97 9.81
C PHE A 199 14.62 -0.03 9.04
N ASN A 200 15.04 1.09 9.62
CA ASN A 200 16.03 1.97 8.99
C ASN A 200 17.39 1.28 8.79
N LEU A 201 17.80 0.42 9.72
CA LEU A 201 19.03 -0.39 9.56
C LEU A 201 18.87 -1.41 8.42
N LEU A 202 17.70 -2.04 8.32
CA LEU A 202 17.37 -2.95 7.22
C LEU A 202 17.41 -2.23 5.87
N LEU A 203 16.74 -1.09 5.75
CA LEU A 203 16.68 -0.30 4.51
C LEU A 203 18.07 0.13 4.05
N LYS A 204 18.90 0.61 4.99
CA LYS A 204 20.30 0.94 4.68
C LYS A 204 21.06 -0.26 4.14
N GLN A 205 21.02 -1.39 4.85
CA GLN A 205 21.75 -2.60 4.47
C GLN A 205 21.25 -3.16 3.14
N LEU A 206 19.94 -3.08 2.89
CA LEU A 206 19.34 -3.50 1.63
C LEU A 206 19.81 -2.62 0.46
N ARG A 207 19.86 -1.29 0.66
CA ARG A 207 20.39 -0.35 -0.34
C ARG A 207 21.89 -0.58 -0.60
N ASP A 208 22.67 -0.79 0.45
CA ASP A 208 24.10 -1.11 0.32
C ASP A 208 24.32 -2.42 -0.47
N THR A 209 23.44 -3.41 -0.30
CA THR A 209 23.52 -4.72 -0.99
C THR A 209 23.06 -4.64 -2.46
N LEU A 210 21.95 -3.95 -2.72
CA LEU A 210 21.34 -3.90 -4.06
C LEU A 210 21.92 -2.78 -4.95
N GLY A 211 22.61 -1.82 -4.35
CA GLY A 211 23.16 -0.64 -5.05
C GLY A 211 22.04 0.22 -5.66
N THR A 212 22.39 1.00 -6.68
CA THR A 212 21.47 1.91 -7.39
C THR A 212 20.84 1.30 -8.64
N SER A 213 21.10 0.04 -8.93
CA SER A 213 20.54 -0.66 -10.08
C SER A 213 19.19 -1.32 -9.79
N LYS A 214 18.78 -1.36 -8.52
CA LYS A 214 17.53 -1.99 -8.09
C LYS A 214 16.65 -1.02 -7.33
N ILE A 215 15.36 -1.11 -7.62
CA ILE A 215 14.32 -0.33 -6.95
C ILE A 215 14.07 -0.90 -5.55
N ILE A 216 13.94 -0.02 -4.56
CA ILE A 216 13.45 -0.36 -3.22
C ILE A 216 12.22 0.50 -2.96
N SER A 217 11.06 -0.10 -2.75
CA SER A 217 9.84 0.59 -2.34
C SER A 217 9.31 0.05 -1.02
N PHE A 218 8.38 0.77 -0.44
CA PHE A 218 7.73 0.39 0.82
C PHE A 218 6.24 0.71 0.77
N ALA A 219 5.40 -0.27 1.14
CA ALA A 219 3.97 -0.10 1.32
C ALA A 219 3.69 0.53 2.69
N SER A 220 3.26 1.78 2.70
CA SER A 220 3.02 2.55 3.93
C SER A 220 1.55 2.63 4.28
N SER A 221 1.25 2.55 5.57
CA SER A 221 -0.11 2.83 6.06
C SER A 221 -0.58 4.22 5.64
N SER A 222 -1.90 4.41 5.47
CA SER A 222 -2.48 5.72 5.15
C SER A 222 -2.18 6.83 6.17
N SER A 223 -1.68 6.47 7.36
CA SER A 223 -1.41 7.41 8.46
C SER A 223 0.00 7.97 8.51
N ALA A 224 0.92 7.48 7.66
CA ALA A 224 2.36 7.76 7.70
C ALA A 224 3.06 7.38 9.03
N LYS A 225 2.41 6.59 9.89
CA LYS A 225 2.95 6.10 11.17
C LYS A 225 3.98 4.98 10.94
N TYR A 226 4.63 4.56 12.01
CA TYR A 226 5.51 3.38 12.12
C TYR A 226 6.89 3.51 11.48
N VAL A 227 7.17 4.59 10.74
CA VAL A 227 8.42 4.80 10.00
C VAL A 227 9.06 6.13 10.38
N ASP A 228 10.37 6.14 10.59
CA ASP A 228 11.18 7.35 10.66
C ASP A 228 11.51 7.80 9.22
N TRP A 229 10.61 8.58 8.63
CA TRP A 229 10.67 9.00 7.24
C TRP A 229 11.92 9.80 6.88
N PRO A 230 12.40 10.77 7.72
CA PRO A 230 13.63 11.51 7.43
C PRO A 230 14.85 10.63 7.22
N THR A 231 14.87 9.45 7.85
CA THR A 231 15.95 8.46 7.67
C THR A 231 15.60 7.47 6.55
N ALA A 232 14.40 6.88 6.55
CA ALA A 232 14.00 5.83 5.60
C ALA A 232 14.05 6.32 4.15
N ILE A 233 13.61 7.55 3.89
CA ILE A 233 13.53 8.12 2.54
C ILE A 233 14.89 8.25 1.83
N LYS A 234 15.99 8.15 2.57
CA LYS A 234 17.35 8.15 2.01
C LYS A 234 17.68 6.84 1.28
N TYR A 235 16.97 5.77 1.57
CA TYR A 235 17.24 4.41 1.09
C TYR A 235 16.15 3.83 0.21
N ILE A 236 14.93 4.38 0.26
CA ILE A 236 13.76 3.96 -0.52
C ILE A 236 13.63 4.85 -1.75
N ASP A 237 13.29 4.30 -2.91
CA ASP A 237 13.08 5.09 -4.14
C ASP A 237 11.71 5.75 -4.15
N TYR A 238 10.67 5.04 -3.70
CA TYR A 238 9.32 5.57 -3.56
C TYR A 238 8.49 4.82 -2.52
N VAL A 239 7.37 5.41 -2.16
CA VAL A 239 6.45 4.92 -1.14
C VAL A 239 5.09 4.65 -1.76
N ASN A 240 4.63 3.41 -1.65
CA ASN A 240 3.28 2.98 -2.01
C ASN A 240 2.36 3.31 -0.83
N VAL A 241 1.67 4.43 -0.88
CA VAL A 241 0.77 4.85 0.20
C VAL A 241 -0.55 4.10 0.10
N MET A 242 -0.87 3.24 1.06
CA MET A 242 -2.10 2.45 1.09
C MET A 242 -3.30 3.34 1.46
N THR A 243 -3.75 4.17 0.51
CA THR A 243 -4.89 5.08 0.65
C THR A 243 -6.23 4.35 0.50
N TYR A 244 -6.37 3.24 1.21
CA TYR A 244 -7.56 2.42 1.30
C TYR A 244 -7.70 1.82 2.69
N ASP A 245 -8.77 1.07 2.93
CA ASP A 245 -9.15 0.57 4.26
C ASP A 245 -9.30 1.69 5.32
N MET A 246 -9.54 2.92 4.83
CA MET A 246 -9.67 4.10 5.68
C MET A 246 -11.06 4.25 6.30
N GLY A 247 -12.03 3.50 5.81
CA GLY A 247 -13.39 3.42 6.29
C GLY A 247 -14.18 2.33 5.60
N ALA A 248 -15.42 2.14 6.02
CA ALA A 248 -16.33 1.16 5.48
C ALA A 248 -17.80 1.63 5.65
N ALA A 249 -18.72 1.09 4.86
CA ALA A 249 -20.13 1.27 5.12
C ALA A 249 -20.50 0.77 6.55
N PRO A 250 -21.48 1.36 7.24
CA PRO A 250 -22.31 2.46 6.75
C PRO A 250 -21.71 3.86 6.97
N ASN A 251 -20.66 4.02 7.76
CA ASN A 251 -20.23 5.29 8.34
C ASN A 251 -18.99 5.90 7.66
N GLY A 252 -18.44 5.26 6.63
CA GLY A 252 -17.20 5.72 5.99
C GLY A 252 -17.08 5.28 4.55
N HIS A 253 -16.07 5.86 3.89
CA HIS A 253 -15.60 5.44 2.58
C HIS A 253 -14.30 4.65 2.71
N ASN A 254 -14.15 3.62 1.86
CA ASN A 254 -12.95 2.82 1.76
C ASN A 254 -11.74 3.67 1.34
N SER A 255 -11.94 4.51 0.30
CA SER A 255 -10.86 5.27 -0.35
C SER A 255 -11.38 6.55 -1.00
N ALA A 256 -12.01 7.43 -0.21
CA ALA A 256 -12.44 8.75 -0.69
C ALA A 256 -11.24 9.59 -1.14
N LEU A 257 -11.33 10.28 -2.30
CA LEU A 257 -10.24 11.13 -2.76
C LEU A 257 -10.05 12.35 -1.84
N TYR A 258 -11.14 13.02 -1.50
CA TYR A 258 -11.16 14.14 -0.56
C TYR A 258 -12.02 13.82 0.66
N LYS A 259 -11.87 14.64 1.69
CA LYS A 259 -12.66 14.49 2.91
C LYS A 259 -14.15 14.57 2.59
N SER A 260 -14.87 13.56 3.04
CA SER A 260 -16.34 13.51 2.91
C SER A 260 -16.99 14.56 3.77
N SER A 261 -18.08 15.15 3.27
CA SER A 261 -18.97 16.01 4.05
C SER A 261 -19.99 15.23 4.89
N THR A 262 -20.17 13.94 4.57
CA THR A 262 -21.20 13.07 5.14
C THR A 262 -20.63 12.00 6.07
N PHE A 263 -19.46 11.45 5.73
CA PHE A 263 -18.87 10.30 6.42
C PHE A 263 -17.51 10.63 7.06
N SER A 264 -17.23 10.01 8.22
CA SER A 264 -16.04 10.29 9.02
C SER A 264 -14.88 9.33 8.71
N SER A 265 -14.44 9.22 7.47
CA SER A 265 -13.23 8.47 7.10
C SER A 265 -12.10 9.41 6.66
N ARG A 266 -10.85 8.95 6.79
CA ARG A 266 -9.72 9.63 6.18
C ARG A 266 -9.86 9.60 4.66
N SER A 267 -9.26 10.58 3.97
CA SER A 267 -9.20 10.64 2.52
C SER A 267 -7.80 10.36 1.98
N CYS A 268 -7.71 10.13 0.67
CA CYS A 268 -6.44 9.99 -0.04
C CYS A 268 -5.61 11.28 0.07
N ASP A 269 -6.22 12.46 -0.11
CA ASP A 269 -5.53 13.75 0.02
C ASP A 269 -4.96 13.94 1.43
N GLU A 270 -5.74 13.67 2.49
CA GLU A 270 -5.23 13.73 3.87
C GLU A 270 -4.05 12.78 4.09
N SER A 271 -4.11 11.56 3.54
CA SER A 271 -3.01 10.59 3.66
C SER A 271 -1.75 11.05 2.92
N VAL A 272 -1.88 11.60 1.73
CA VAL A 272 -0.77 12.19 0.96
C VAL A 272 -0.13 13.35 1.75
N GLN A 273 -0.94 14.25 2.32
CA GLN A 273 -0.45 15.38 3.12
C GLN A 273 0.23 14.94 4.42
N LEU A 274 -0.25 13.87 5.06
CA LEU A 274 0.42 13.29 6.23
C LEU A 274 1.83 12.78 5.88
N HIS A 275 2.01 12.16 4.71
CA HIS A 275 3.32 11.72 4.24
C HIS A 275 4.23 12.89 3.89
N VAL A 276 3.71 13.95 3.25
CA VAL A 276 4.47 15.19 3.02
C VAL A 276 4.95 15.78 4.34
N LYS A 277 4.05 15.92 5.32
CA LYS A 277 4.39 16.42 6.67
C LYS A 277 5.42 15.55 7.37
N ALA A 278 5.40 14.25 7.13
CA ALA A 278 6.37 13.31 7.68
C ALA A 278 7.73 13.33 6.95
N GLY A 279 7.87 14.00 5.81
CA GLY A 279 9.12 14.16 5.07
C GLY A 279 9.21 13.36 3.76
N VAL A 280 8.09 12.79 3.27
CA VAL A 280 8.05 12.09 1.98
C VAL A 280 7.63 13.06 0.87
N PRO A 281 8.49 13.39 -0.10
CA PRO A 281 8.14 14.28 -1.21
C PRO A 281 6.99 13.75 -2.07
N LEU A 282 6.17 14.63 -2.64
CA LEU A 282 5.03 14.26 -3.51
C LEU A 282 5.46 13.37 -4.68
N ASN A 283 6.55 13.72 -5.36
CA ASN A 283 7.09 12.99 -6.50
C ASN A 283 7.75 11.64 -6.12
N ARG A 284 7.64 11.22 -4.87
CA ARG A 284 8.07 9.90 -4.37
C ARG A 284 6.91 9.13 -3.73
N GLN A 285 5.68 9.62 -3.84
CA GLN A 285 4.48 8.95 -3.36
C GLN A 285 3.70 8.35 -4.52
N VAL A 286 3.31 7.09 -4.38
CA VAL A 286 2.42 6.36 -5.28
C VAL A 286 1.11 6.13 -4.54
N MET A 287 0.01 6.70 -5.02
CA MET A 287 -1.29 6.66 -4.35
C MET A 287 -1.97 5.31 -4.54
N GLY A 288 -2.39 4.68 -3.44
CA GLY A 288 -3.07 3.40 -3.42
C GLY A 288 -4.55 3.48 -3.78
N ILE A 289 -5.02 2.54 -4.59
CA ILE A 289 -6.40 2.46 -5.06
C ILE A 289 -6.90 1.03 -4.85
N PRO A 290 -7.99 0.84 -4.10
CA PRO A 290 -8.53 -0.50 -3.91
C PRO A 290 -9.41 -0.91 -5.09
N PHE A 291 -9.16 -2.10 -5.63
CA PHE A 291 -10.07 -2.71 -6.61
C PHE A 291 -11.14 -3.55 -5.90
N TYR A 292 -11.53 -3.11 -4.72
CA TYR A 292 -12.58 -3.72 -3.89
C TYR A 292 -13.32 -2.67 -3.06
N GLY A 293 -14.57 -2.97 -2.76
CA GLY A 293 -15.38 -2.17 -1.84
C GLY A 293 -15.41 -2.73 -0.43
N LYS A 294 -15.80 -1.89 0.53
CA LYS A 294 -15.99 -2.23 1.94
C LYS A 294 -17.45 -2.03 2.34
N ALA A 295 -18.08 -3.13 2.75
CA ALA A 295 -19.41 -3.15 3.37
C ALA A 295 -19.32 -3.07 4.90
N GLU A 296 -20.44 -3.19 5.59
CA GLU A 296 -20.48 -3.27 7.05
C GLU A 296 -19.74 -4.51 7.56
N LYS A 297 -18.83 -4.33 8.53
CA LYS A 297 -17.94 -5.42 9.01
C LYS A 297 -18.72 -6.50 9.76
N ASN A 298 -19.67 -6.10 10.63
CA ASN A 298 -20.42 -7.01 11.49
C ASN A 298 -21.94 -6.70 11.39
N PRO A 299 -22.57 -6.89 10.22
CA PRO A 299 -23.98 -6.63 10.07
C PRO A 299 -24.80 -7.67 10.82
N THR A 300 -25.99 -7.29 11.31
CA THR A 300 -26.99 -8.30 11.71
C THR A 300 -27.41 -9.11 10.48
N ALA A 301 -27.92 -10.33 10.69
CA ALA A 301 -28.40 -11.17 9.59
C ALA A 301 -29.43 -10.46 8.70
N ALA A 302 -30.33 -9.66 9.29
CA ALA A 302 -31.33 -8.86 8.58
C ALA A 302 -30.71 -7.72 7.73
N ASN A 303 -29.54 -7.21 8.12
CA ASN A 303 -28.87 -6.10 7.45
C ASN A 303 -27.79 -6.53 6.47
N LYS A 304 -27.42 -7.81 6.47
CA LYS A 304 -26.35 -8.31 5.60
C LYS A 304 -26.81 -8.38 4.15
N ILE A 305 -26.20 -7.55 3.30
CA ILE A 305 -26.35 -7.62 1.84
C ILE A 305 -25.09 -8.20 1.22
N PHE A 306 -23.92 -7.74 1.70
CA PHE A 306 -22.63 -8.08 1.15
C PHE A 306 -21.72 -8.72 2.20
N GLU A 307 -20.69 -9.43 1.75
CA GLU A 307 -19.51 -9.71 2.57
C GLU A 307 -18.75 -8.41 2.84
N TYR A 308 -17.92 -8.38 3.89
CA TYR A 308 -17.17 -7.18 4.28
C TYR A 308 -16.33 -6.59 3.14
N SER A 309 -15.72 -7.43 2.31
CA SER A 309 -14.96 -7.02 1.12
C SER A 309 -15.63 -7.57 -0.14
N VAL A 310 -15.99 -6.68 -1.07
CA VAL A 310 -16.63 -6.99 -2.36
C VAL A 310 -15.63 -6.62 -3.47
N LYS A 311 -15.25 -7.59 -4.31
CA LYS A 311 -14.32 -7.33 -5.42
C LYS A 311 -15.00 -6.51 -6.50
N TYR A 312 -14.23 -5.67 -7.20
CA TYR A 312 -14.82 -4.80 -8.22
C TYR A 312 -15.51 -5.59 -9.34
N TYR A 313 -14.97 -6.72 -9.77
CA TYR A 313 -15.60 -7.54 -10.81
C TYR A 313 -17.02 -8.03 -10.46
N GLU A 314 -17.43 -7.98 -9.17
CA GLU A 314 -18.77 -8.33 -8.71
C GLU A 314 -19.76 -7.14 -8.87
N ILE A 315 -19.25 -5.89 -8.93
CA ILE A 315 -20.04 -4.66 -8.94
C ILE A 315 -20.97 -4.54 -10.17
N PRO A 316 -20.50 -4.83 -11.41
CA PRO A 316 -21.40 -4.77 -12.57
C PRO A 316 -22.63 -5.67 -12.45
N ALA A 317 -22.50 -6.89 -11.96
CA ALA A 317 -23.63 -7.79 -11.75
C ALA A 317 -24.56 -7.30 -10.63
N ILE A 318 -24.03 -6.67 -9.58
CA ILE A 318 -24.83 -6.05 -8.51
C ILE A 318 -25.71 -4.93 -9.09
N LEU A 319 -25.14 -4.06 -9.92
CA LEU A 319 -25.83 -2.88 -10.45
C LEU A 319 -26.77 -3.20 -11.61
N ASN A 320 -26.37 -4.11 -12.52
CA ASN A 320 -27.10 -4.39 -13.74
C ASN A 320 -28.15 -5.50 -13.56
N ASP A 321 -27.81 -6.54 -12.79
CA ASP A 321 -28.62 -7.75 -12.67
C ASP A 321 -29.27 -7.93 -11.30
N GLY A 322 -28.95 -7.08 -10.33
CA GLY A 322 -29.39 -7.23 -8.93
C GLY A 322 -28.87 -8.51 -8.28
N LYS A 323 -27.65 -8.97 -8.66
CA LYS A 323 -27.06 -10.22 -8.19
C LYS A 323 -25.71 -10.01 -7.51
N TYR A 324 -25.48 -10.78 -6.46
CA TYR A 324 -24.19 -10.89 -5.80
C TYR A 324 -23.82 -12.36 -5.60
N LYS A 325 -22.66 -12.78 -6.09
CA LYS A 325 -22.23 -14.19 -6.10
C LYS A 325 -23.30 -15.11 -6.71
N ASP A 326 -23.80 -14.73 -7.90
CA ASP A 326 -24.83 -15.42 -8.68
C ASP A 326 -26.19 -15.59 -7.97
N LYS A 327 -26.41 -14.92 -6.84
CA LYS A 327 -27.66 -14.94 -6.10
C LYS A 327 -28.36 -13.58 -6.18
N PRO A 328 -29.72 -13.54 -6.26
CA PRO A 328 -30.44 -12.29 -6.13
C PRO A 328 -30.04 -11.56 -4.82
N LEU A 329 -29.96 -10.25 -4.89
CA LEU A 329 -29.78 -9.42 -3.69
C LEU A 329 -30.98 -9.56 -2.75
N ALA A 330 -30.72 -9.54 -1.45
CA ALA A 330 -31.78 -9.56 -0.42
C ALA A 330 -32.72 -8.33 -0.51
N ARG A 331 -32.22 -7.22 -1.06
CA ARG A 331 -32.92 -5.97 -1.33
C ARG A 331 -32.25 -5.17 -2.43
N PRO A 332 -32.95 -4.26 -3.13
CA PRO A 332 -32.35 -3.39 -4.14
C PRO A 332 -31.26 -2.49 -3.56
N VAL A 333 -30.28 -2.17 -4.39
CA VAL A 333 -29.23 -1.17 -4.08
C VAL A 333 -29.08 -0.22 -5.25
N TYR A 334 -28.64 1.01 -4.96
CA TYR A 334 -28.54 2.09 -5.92
C TYR A 334 -27.19 2.79 -5.80
N ARG A 335 -26.54 3.05 -6.92
CA ARG A 335 -25.31 3.85 -6.97
C ARG A 335 -25.61 5.30 -6.59
N ARG A 336 -24.77 5.85 -5.73
CA ARG A 336 -24.67 7.28 -5.43
C ARG A 336 -23.25 7.75 -5.68
N TRP A 337 -23.12 9.04 -5.95
CA TRP A 337 -21.83 9.72 -6.09
C TRP A 337 -21.73 10.80 -5.03
N GLU A 338 -20.65 10.81 -4.25
CA GLU A 338 -20.38 11.91 -3.34
C GLU A 338 -19.45 12.91 -4.04
N SER A 339 -20.02 14.02 -4.47
CA SER A 339 -19.31 15.02 -5.28
C SER A 339 -18.15 15.70 -4.56
N THR A 340 -18.23 15.85 -3.23
CA THR A 340 -17.15 16.40 -2.39
C THR A 340 -16.00 15.41 -2.26
N ALA A 341 -16.31 14.15 -1.94
CA ALA A 341 -15.33 13.10 -1.70
C ALA A 341 -14.80 12.43 -2.98
N LYS A 342 -15.46 12.67 -4.14
CA LYS A 342 -15.12 12.10 -5.44
C LYS A 342 -15.06 10.57 -5.42
N VAL A 343 -16.09 9.95 -4.84
CA VAL A 343 -16.15 8.49 -4.69
C VAL A 343 -17.59 7.98 -4.81
N PRO A 344 -17.80 6.81 -5.49
CA PRO A 344 -19.08 6.15 -5.53
C PRO A 344 -19.35 5.34 -4.26
N TYR A 345 -20.61 5.12 -3.97
CA TYR A 345 -21.08 4.19 -2.95
C TYR A 345 -22.46 3.64 -3.30
N LEU A 346 -22.83 2.51 -2.71
CA LEU A 346 -24.17 1.96 -2.86
C LEU A 346 -25.01 2.25 -1.62
N VAL A 347 -26.27 2.63 -1.87
CA VAL A 347 -27.27 2.75 -0.82
C VAL A 347 -28.36 1.71 -1.04
N ASP A 348 -29.00 1.25 0.04
CA ASP A 348 -30.23 0.46 -0.03
C ASP A 348 -31.47 1.37 -0.22
N ASP A 349 -32.65 0.77 -0.25
CA ASP A 349 -33.95 1.44 -0.40
C ASP A 349 -34.26 2.42 0.75
N SER A 350 -33.65 2.26 1.91
CA SER A 350 -33.74 3.22 3.02
C SER A 350 -32.77 4.42 2.89
N GLY A 351 -31.88 4.40 1.90
CA GLY A 351 -30.84 5.41 1.72
C GLY A 351 -29.58 5.17 2.57
N LYS A 352 -29.49 4.04 3.29
CA LYS A 352 -28.32 3.68 4.08
C LYS A 352 -27.17 3.29 3.15
N ASN A 353 -25.95 3.83 3.40
CA ASN A 353 -24.74 3.35 2.74
C ASN A 353 -24.49 1.87 3.09
N VAL A 354 -24.39 1.02 2.10
CA VAL A 354 -24.18 -0.43 2.25
C VAL A 354 -22.88 -0.93 1.65
N LEU A 355 -22.24 -0.15 0.77
CA LEU A 355 -20.93 -0.47 0.18
C LEU A 355 -20.25 0.80 -0.31
N SER A 356 -19.02 1.04 0.12
CA SER A 356 -18.12 2.05 -0.47
C SER A 356 -17.11 1.36 -1.37
N TYR A 357 -16.90 1.86 -2.58
CA TYR A 357 -16.02 1.25 -3.58
C TYR A 357 -15.44 2.29 -4.54
N ASP A 358 -14.63 1.87 -5.50
CA ASP A 358 -14.12 2.69 -6.60
C ASP A 358 -14.64 2.18 -7.94
N ASP A 359 -14.84 3.09 -8.91
CA ASP A 359 -15.30 2.80 -10.26
C ASP A 359 -14.55 3.63 -11.32
N PRO A 360 -14.81 3.49 -12.64
CA PRO A 360 -14.12 4.26 -13.66
C PRO A 360 -14.22 5.80 -13.49
N GLU A 361 -15.31 6.31 -12.88
CA GLU A 361 -15.46 7.74 -12.61
C GLU A 361 -14.49 8.19 -11.50
N SER A 362 -14.39 7.44 -10.40
CA SER A 362 -13.42 7.73 -9.34
C SER A 362 -11.98 7.51 -9.79
N MET A 363 -11.71 6.56 -10.73
CA MET A 363 -10.39 6.41 -11.35
C MET A 363 -9.98 7.67 -12.13
N ALA A 364 -10.92 8.29 -12.85
CA ALA A 364 -10.64 9.53 -13.58
C ALA A 364 -10.27 10.67 -12.64
N GLU A 365 -11.00 10.85 -11.54
CA GLU A 365 -10.72 11.85 -10.51
C GLU A 365 -9.37 11.59 -9.80
N LYS A 366 -9.09 10.35 -9.43
CA LYS A 366 -7.81 9.96 -8.79
C LYS A 366 -6.63 10.14 -9.74
N GLY A 367 -6.76 9.77 -11.01
CA GLY A 367 -5.72 9.98 -12.02
C GLY A 367 -5.44 11.47 -12.28
N ALA A 368 -6.48 12.31 -12.32
CA ALA A 368 -6.35 13.76 -12.43
C ALA A 368 -5.64 14.35 -11.20
N TYR A 369 -5.97 13.87 -10.01
CA TYR A 369 -5.31 14.26 -8.75
C TYR A 369 -3.82 13.91 -8.76
N ILE A 370 -3.46 12.69 -9.15
CA ILE A 370 -2.06 12.23 -9.24
C ILE A 370 -1.25 13.21 -10.11
N LYS A 371 -1.78 13.57 -11.28
CA LYS A 371 -1.12 14.53 -12.20
C LYS A 371 -1.05 15.94 -11.61
N ALA A 372 -2.16 16.44 -11.09
CA ALA A 372 -2.24 17.82 -10.57
C ALA A 372 -1.34 18.05 -9.36
N LYS A 373 -1.18 17.04 -8.49
CA LYS A 373 -0.30 17.13 -7.31
C LYS A 373 1.16 16.74 -7.61
N GLY A 374 1.47 16.25 -8.78
CA GLY A 374 2.82 15.79 -9.12
C GLY A 374 3.25 14.56 -8.32
N LEU A 375 2.29 13.65 -8.02
CA LEU A 375 2.63 12.36 -7.41
C LEU A 375 3.41 11.51 -8.41
N LEU A 376 4.22 10.57 -7.90
CA LEU A 376 4.95 9.64 -8.75
C LEU A 376 4.01 8.73 -9.56
N GLY A 377 2.83 8.41 -9.04
CA GLY A 377 1.85 7.60 -9.76
C GLY A 377 0.73 7.06 -8.89
N GLY A 378 0.07 6.02 -9.38
CA GLY A 378 -0.95 5.25 -8.67
C GLY A 378 -0.62 3.75 -8.63
N MET A 379 -0.97 3.09 -7.54
CA MET A 379 -0.91 1.62 -7.43
C MET A 379 -2.28 1.07 -7.07
N PHE A 380 -2.52 -0.19 -7.37
CA PHE A 380 -3.79 -0.82 -7.01
C PHE A 380 -3.62 -2.19 -6.35
N TRP A 381 -4.44 -2.43 -5.32
CA TRP A 381 -4.64 -3.70 -4.67
C TRP A 381 -6.00 -4.26 -5.06
N GLU A 382 -6.14 -5.35 -5.78
CA GLU A 382 -5.10 -6.08 -6.50
C GLU A 382 -5.58 -6.43 -7.92
N PHE A 383 -4.69 -6.83 -8.76
CA PHE A 383 -4.93 -7.12 -10.18
C PHE A 383 -6.18 -7.97 -10.45
N ARG A 384 -6.38 -9.09 -9.74
CA ARG A 384 -7.48 -10.04 -10.00
C ARG A 384 -8.87 -9.53 -9.58
N TYR A 385 -8.96 -8.37 -8.93
CA TYR A 385 -10.24 -7.82 -8.48
C TYR A 385 -10.90 -6.92 -9.52
N ASP A 386 -10.20 -6.61 -10.63
CA ASP A 386 -10.79 -5.90 -11.77
C ASP A 386 -11.67 -6.84 -12.60
N THR A 387 -12.49 -6.27 -13.47
CA THR A 387 -13.28 -7.01 -14.47
C THR A 387 -12.38 -7.71 -15.48
N SER A 388 -12.92 -8.70 -16.18
CA SER A 388 -12.15 -9.47 -17.18
C SER A 388 -11.66 -8.64 -18.38
N ASP A 389 -12.29 -7.49 -18.62
CA ASP A 389 -11.94 -6.49 -19.63
C ASP A 389 -11.13 -5.31 -19.10
N PHE A 390 -10.69 -5.36 -17.80
CA PHE A 390 -9.81 -4.39 -17.16
C PHE A 390 -10.34 -2.96 -17.07
N GLN A 391 -11.59 -2.79 -16.65
CA GLN A 391 -12.26 -1.48 -16.61
C GLN A 391 -11.53 -0.44 -15.75
N LEU A 392 -11.13 -0.81 -14.52
CA LEU A 392 -10.44 0.12 -13.62
C LEU A 392 -9.03 0.44 -14.10
N GLN A 393 -8.28 -0.56 -14.57
CA GLN A 393 -6.92 -0.38 -15.08
C GLN A 393 -6.92 0.53 -16.31
N LYS A 394 -7.83 0.31 -17.27
CA LYS A 394 -8.00 1.15 -18.46
C LYS A 394 -8.39 2.59 -18.09
N ALA A 395 -9.34 2.75 -17.16
CA ALA A 395 -9.76 4.07 -16.69
C ALA A 395 -8.59 4.84 -16.04
N LEU A 396 -7.79 4.16 -15.20
CA LEU A 396 -6.61 4.77 -14.58
C LEU A 396 -5.54 5.13 -15.64
N ALA A 397 -5.25 4.23 -16.57
CA ALA A 397 -4.30 4.50 -17.66
C ALA A 397 -4.76 5.70 -18.52
N LYS A 398 -6.04 5.75 -18.86
CA LYS A 398 -6.64 6.88 -19.60
C LYS A 398 -6.53 8.19 -18.83
N ALA A 399 -6.80 8.19 -17.54
CA ALA A 399 -6.71 9.39 -16.72
C ALA A 399 -5.27 9.93 -16.60
N ILE A 400 -4.29 9.05 -16.47
CA ILE A 400 -2.88 9.42 -16.31
C ILE A 400 -2.21 9.71 -17.67
N TYR A 401 -2.38 8.84 -18.68
CA TYR A 401 -1.67 8.89 -19.95
C TYR A 401 -2.50 9.47 -21.12
N GLY A 402 -3.79 9.75 -20.91
CA GLY A 402 -4.71 10.22 -21.96
C GLY A 402 -5.19 9.12 -22.93
N LYS A 403 -4.80 7.87 -22.70
CA LYS A 403 -5.18 6.68 -23.48
C LYS A 403 -5.20 5.43 -22.60
N GLU A 404 -5.90 4.40 -23.04
CA GLU A 404 -6.00 3.11 -22.34
C GLU A 404 -4.75 2.23 -22.54
N SER A 405 -3.57 2.83 -22.42
CA SER A 405 -2.28 2.14 -22.57
C SER A 405 -1.16 3.00 -22.00
N VAL A 406 -0.14 2.38 -21.38
CA VAL A 406 1.09 3.04 -20.92
C VAL A 406 2.19 2.99 -22.01
N ILE A 407 2.09 2.12 -22.99
CA ILE A 407 3.05 2.03 -24.09
C ILE A 407 2.60 2.89 -25.27
N LYS A 408 3.58 3.36 -26.08
CA LYS A 408 3.35 4.21 -27.27
C LYS A 408 2.62 3.46 -28.38
#